data_19e0206c725966b8afdbc122affaf6af
#
_entry.id   19e0206c725966b8afdbc122affaf6af
#
_cell.length_a   1.000
_cell.length_b   1.000
_cell.length_c   1.000
_cell.angle_alpha   90.00
_cell.angle_beta   90.00
_cell.angle_gamma   90.00
#
_symmetry.space_group_name_H-M   'P 1'
#
loop_
_entity.id
_entity.type
_entity.pdbx_description
1 polymer ?
#
loop_
_entity_poly.entity_id
_entity_poly.type
_entity_poly.pdbx_seq_one_letter_code
_entity_poly.pdbx_strand_id
1 'polypeptide(L)'
;VATLRPEDELATLQKVDLIGKIALIKATKIAKIKNFIFFSITENEKFQSIPLMRLKKKIELILKFSNIPHTIFQIPGFYQGLISQYAIPILEQQTIYTTEDSASISYLDTRDIAKICTKFLITDNISKTIDKNTFQLYGPKSWNSQKIITLCEELSGQSAQISFIPLGILNFIKNLMSLSKWSWDIQDRLAFSEILLKNQKIELRYAEKIKNEVNSTLKINEKNLISLENYLQDYFENMLRKLRDLNYDQNQASKRKDLTF
;
A
#
# COMPACT_ATOMS: atom_id res chain seq x y z
N VAL A 1 14.28 6.08 5.26
CA VAL A 1 12.85 6.00 4.99
C VAL A 1 12.11 6.23 6.31
N ALA A 2 11.56 7.42 6.49
CA ALA A 2 10.76 7.69 7.67
C ALA A 2 9.34 7.18 7.42
N THR A 3 9.02 6.05 7.98
CA THR A 3 7.65 5.55 8.11
C THR A 3 7.30 5.55 9.60
N LEU A 4 6.11 6.01 9.92
CA LEU A 4 5.59 5.89 11.28
C LEU A 4 5.29 4.44 11.61
N ARG A 5 5.65 4.05 12.82
CA ARG A 5 5.07 2.89 13.47
C ARG A 5 3.89 3.34 14.32
N PRO A 6 2.81 2.55 14.40
CA PRO A 6 1.65 2.86 15.24
C PRO A 6 1.95 3.03 16.72
N GLU A 7 3.11 2.56 17.18
CA GLU A 7 3.55 2.55 18.56
C GLU A 7 4.01 3.91 19.08
N ASP A 8 4.16 4.90 18.19
CA ASP A 8 4.61 6.23 18.58
C ASP A 8 3.40 7.15 18.76
N GLU A 9 2.77 7.10 19.92
CA GLU A 9 1.56 7.86 20.26
C GLU A 9 1.71 9.40 20.11
N LEU A 10 2.94 9.90 20.09
CA LEU A 10 3.26 11.33 19.94
C LEU A 10 3.47 11.74 18.47
N ALA A 11 3.61 10.78 17.56
CA ALA A 11 3.86 11.04 16.17
C ALA A 11 2.55 11.21 15.40
N THR A 12 2.22 12.43 15.02
CA THR A 12 1.08 12.72 14.16
C THR A 12 1.47 12.58 12.69
N LEU A 13 0.49 12.25 11.83
CA LEU A 13 0.64 12.24 10.37
C LEU A 13 1.29 13.54 9.86
N GLN A 14 0.88 14.68 10.41
CA GLN A 14 1.46 15.99 10.07
C GLN A 14 2.93 16.10 10.47
N LYS A 15 3.32 15.62 11.65
CA LYS A 15 4.72 15.65 12.08
C LYS A 15 5.61 14.81 11.17
N VAL A 16 5.18 13.61 10.79
CA VAL A 16 6.01 12.69 10.03
C VAL A 16 5.88 12.89 8.53
N ASP A 17 4.68 12.92 7.99
CA ASP A 17 4.45 12.98 6.55
C ASP A 17 4.54 14.39 5.96
N LEU A 18 4.55 15.44 6.78
CA LEU A 18 4.81 16.81 6.32
C LEU A 18 6.10 17.36 6.91
N ILE A 19 6.17 17.62 8.22
CA ILE A 19 7.29 18.32 8.85
C ILE A 19 8.58 17.52 8.70
N GLY A 20 8.55 16.21 8.98
CA GLY A 20 9.72 15.33 8.83
C GLY A 20 10.18 15.23 7.38
N LYS A 21 9.25 15.16 6.41
CA LYS A 21 9.61 15.16 4.98
C LYS A 21 10.21 16.48 4.53
N ILE A 22 9.70 17.62 5.01
CA ILE A 22 10.29 18.95 4.72
C ILE A 22 11.70 19.03 5.28
N ALA A 23 11.93 18.58 6.51
CA ALA A 23 13.25 18.55 7.12
C ALA A 23 14.23 17.65 6.29
N LEU A 24 13.77 16.48 5.85
CA LEU A 24 14.56 15.59 4.99
C LEU A 24 14.90 16.26 3.64
N ILE A 25 13.94 16.92 3.00
CA ILE A 25 14.16 17.65 1.74
C ILE A 25 15.19 18.77 1.93
N LYS A 26 15.13 19.51 3.03
CA LYS A 26 16.14 20.55 3.36
C LYS A 26 17.53 19.95 3.54
N ALA A 27 17.64 18.84 4.29
CA ALA A 27 18.90 18.13 4.48
C ALA A 27 19.47 17.60 3.15
N THR A 28 18.61 17.06 2.29
CA THR A 28 18.96 16.61 0.93
C THR A 28 19.59 17.72 0.08
N LYS A 29 19.01 18.93 0.16
CA LYS A 29 19.54 20.10 -0.54
C LYS A 29 20.93 20.51 -0.03
N ILE A 30 21.13 20.53 1.29
CA ILE A 30 22.43 20.84 1.92
C ILE A 30 23.47 19.78 1.52
N ALA A 31 23.10 18.51 1.55
CA ALA A 31 23.99 17.39 1.21
C ALA A 31 24.25 17.26 -0.30
N LYS A 32 23.65 18.10 -1.15
CA LYS A 32 23.79 18.07 -2.62
C LYS A 32 23.55 16.67 -3.22
N ILE A 33 22.51 15.99 -2.76
CA ILE A 33 22.16 14.63 -3.22
C ILE A 33 21.85 14.65 -4.72
N LYS A 34 22.33 13.65 -5.44
CA LYS A 34 22.19 13.56 -6.91
C LYS A 34 20.74 13.28 -7.37
N ASN A 35 19.97 12.52 -6.56
CA ASN A 35 18.56 12.24 -6.82
C ASN A 35 17.84 11.91 -5.52
N PHE A 36 16.62 12.41 -5.37
CA PHE A 36 15.73 12.15 -4.24
C PHE A 36 14.49 11.42 -4.74
N ILE A 37 14.30 10.17 -4.32
CA ILE A 37 13.09 9.39 -4.67
C ILE A 37 12.04 9.58 -3.60
N PHE A 38 10.85 10.00 -4.01
CA PHE A 38 9.69 10.16 -3.16
C PHE A 38 8.56 9.21 -3.57
N PHE A 39 8.05 8.44 -2.61
CA PHE A 39 6.87 7.59 -2.79
C PHE A 39 5.62 8.34 -2.41
N SER A 40 4.78 8.55 -3.40
CA SER A 40 3.47 9.19 -3.26
C SER A 40 2.35 8.20 -3.59
N ILE A 41 1.12 8.69 -3.57
CA ILE A 41 -0.07 7.89 -3.83
C ILE A 41 -0.70 8.38 -5.13
N THR A 42 -1.16 7.46 -5.98
CA THR A 42 -1.87 7.82 -7.22
C THR A 42 -3.14 8.60 -6.89
N GLU A 43 -3.53 9.50 -7.79
CA GLU A 43 -4.78 10.28 -7.68
C GLU A 43 -4.92 11.13 -6.41
N ASN A 44 -3.81 11.43 -5.72
CA ASN A 44 -3.84 12.27 -4.52
C ASN A 44 -4.50 13.64 -4.75
N GLU A 45 -4.53 14.13 -5.99
CA GLU A 45 -5.19 15.39 -6.36
C GLU A 45 -6.72 15.31 -6.24
N LYS A 46 -7.29 14.15 -6.53
CA LYS A 46 -8.75 13.93 -6.51
C LYS A 46 -9.29 13.77 -5.09
N PHE A 47 -8.46 13.30 -4.16
CA PHE A 47 -8.85 12.92 -2.81
C PHE A 47 -8.26 13.83 -1.74
N GLN A 48 -8.31 15.16 -1.95
CA GLN A 48 -7.76 16.16 -1.03
C GLN A 48 -8.49 16.23 0.33
N SER A 49 -9.70 15.67 0.43
CA SER A 49 -10.42 15.48 1.70
C SER A 49 -9.69 14.52 2.64
N ILE A 50 -8.91 13.59 2.10
CA ILE A 50 -8.15 12.60 2.86
C ILE A 50 -6.83 13.23 3.32
N PRO A 51 -6.56 13.30 4.64
CA PRO A 51 -5.40 14.00 5.18
C PRO A 51 -4.07 13.52 4.58
N LEU A 52 -3.85 12.21 4.49
CA LEU A 52 -2.62 11.65 3.93
C LEU A 52 -2.43 12.04 2.45
N MET A 53 -3.49 11.97 1.64
CA MET A 53 -3.44 12.36 0.22
C MET A 53 -3.05 13.83 0.06
N ARG A 54 -3.66 14.71 0.87
CA ARG A 54 -3.34 16.13 0.91
C ARG A 54 -1.89 16.40 1.31
N LEU A 55 -1.36 15.67 2.30
CA LEU A 55 0.03 15.82 2.72
C LEU A 55 1.00 15.31 1.65
N LYS A 56 0.73 14.18 1.02
CA LYS A 56 1.53 13.66 -0.10
C LYS A 56 1.59 14.68 -1.25
N LYS A 57 0.44 15.25 -1.63
CA LYS A 57 0.39 16.29 -2.67
C LYS A 57 1.20 17.53 -2.30
N LYS A 58 1.14 17.99 -1.03
CA LYS A 58 1.97 19.11 -0.57
C LYS A 58 3.46 18.82 -0.72
N ILE A 59 3.92 17.61 -0.39
CA ILE A 59 5.33 17.23 -0.55
C ILE A 59 5.72 17.16 -2.04
N GLU A 60 4.87 16.64 -2.90
CA GLU A 60 5.11 16.67 -4.36
C GLU A 60 5.33 18.10 -4.87
N LEU A 61 4.48 19.05 -4.44
CA LEU A 61 4.63 20.46 -4.82
C LEU A 61 5.92 21.07 -4.26
N ILE A 62 6.27 20.79 -3.00
CA ILE A 62 7.52 21.27 -2.39
C ILE A 62 8.72 20.74 -3.18
N LEU A 63 8.73 19.46 -3.56
CA LEU A 63 9.81 18.88 -4.38
C LEU A 63 9.87 19.56 -5.76
N LYS A 64 8.74 19.74 -6.42
CA LYS A 64 8.67 20.38 -7.73
C LYS A 64 9.31 21.78 -7.73
N PHE A 65 9.14 22.55 -6.63
CA PHE A 65 9.68 23.92 -6.51
C PHE A 65 11.00 24.00 -5.74
N SER A 66 11.60 22.86 -5.34
CA SER A 66 12.81 22.85 -4.51
C SER A 66 14.12 23.00 -5.28
N ASN A 67 14.12 22.87 -6.59
CA ASN A 67 15.30 22.73 -7.46
C ASN A 67 16.23 21.56 -7.05
N ILE A 68 15.71 20.56 -6.33
CA ILE A 68 16.43 19.33 -6.00
C ILE A 68 16.15 18.32 -7.11
N PRO A 69 17.16 17.64 -7.67
CA PRO A 69 16.93 16.52 -8.57
C PRO A 69 16.10 15.45 -7.85
N HIS A 70 14.91 15.16 -8.36
CA HIS A 70 13.99 14.25 -7.68
C HIS A 70 13.16 13.43 -8.65
N THR A 71 12.68 12.30 -8.15
CA THR A 71 11.73 11.44 -8.85
C THR A 71 10.59 11.08 -7.89
N ILE A 72 9.37 11.19 -8.37
CA ILE A 72 8.17 10.86 -7.62
C ILE A 72 7.55 9.60 -8.22
N PHE A 73 7.44 8.54 -7.42
CA PHE A 73 6.66 7.36 -7.77
C PHE A 73 5.31 7.42 -7.07
N GLN A 74 4.25 7.57 -7.83
CA GLN A 74 2.88 7.49 -7.35
C GLN A 74 2.40 6.04 -7.47
N ILE A 75 2.01 5.43 -6.35
CA ILE A 75 1.68 4.01 -6.23
C ILE A 75 0.27 3.88 -5.67
N PRO A 76 -0.63 3.05 -6.27
CA PRO A 76 -2.01 2.93 -5.83
C PRO A 76 -2.14 2.14 -4.52
N GLY A 77 -1.26 1.18 -4.27
CA GLY A 77 -1.26 0.36 -3.07
C GLY A 77 -0.26 -0.79 -3.13
N PHE A 78 -0.08 -1.47 -2.01
CA PHE A 78 0.88 -2.57 -1.86
C PHE A 78 0.18 -3.87 -1.48
N TYR A 79 0.67 -5.01 -1.99
CA TYR A 79 0.19 -6.34 -1.58
C TYR A 79 0.30 -6.59 -0.08
N GLN A 80 1.36 -6.04 0.55
CA GLN A 80 1.62 -6.21 1.98
C GLN A 80 0.47 -5.70 2.86
N GLY A 81 -0.22 -4.64 2.43
CA GLY A 81 -1.39 -4.13 3.14
C GLY A 81 -2.60 -5.06 3.09
N LEU A 82 -2.70 -5.90 2.05
CA LEU A 82 -3.83 -6.82 1.88
C LEU A 82 -3.80 -7.98 2.88
N ILE A 83 -2.63 -8.32 3.42
CA ILE A 83 -2.48 -9.36 4.43
C ILE A 83 -3.30 -9.02 5.69
N SER A 84 -3.08 -7.85 6.26
CA SER A 84 -3.82 -7.42 7.46
C SER A 84 -5.28 -7.10 7.19
N GLN A 85 -5.60 -6.75 5.95
CA GLN A 85 -6.96 -6.35 5.58
C GLN A 85 -7.85 -7.55 5.24
N TYR A 86 -7.30 -8.61 4.65
CA TYR A 86 -8.07 -9.75 4.15
C TYR A 86 -7.55 -11.11 4.66
N ALA A 87 -6.25 -11.41 4.49
CA ALA A 87 -5.72 -12.74 4.76
C ALA A 87 -5.79 -13.11 6.26
N ILE A 88 -5.34 -12.23 7.15
CA ILE A 88 -5.38 -12.48 8.61
C ILE A 88 -6.82 -12.59 9.10
N PRO A 89 -7.75 -11.66 8.78
CA PRO A 89 -9.14 -11.80 9.22
C PRO A 89 -9.79 -13.11 8.77
N ILE A 90 -9.52 -13.60 7.56
CA ILE A 90 -10.06 -14.89 7.10
C ILE A 90 -9.49 -16.04 7.92
N LEU A 91 -8.18 -16.08 8.17
CA LEU A 91 -7.54 -17.14 8.98
C LEU A 91 -8.04 -17.14 10.43
N GLU A 92 -8.27 -15.96 11.00
CA GLU A 92 -8.71 -15.79 12.38
C GLU A 92 -10.23 -15.77 12.53
N GLN A 93 -10.98 -16.04 11.45
CA GLN A 93 -12.46 -16.01 11.42
C GLN A 93 -13.04 -14.69 11.94
N GLN A 94 -12.36 -13.57 11.64
CA GLN A 94 -12.82 -12.23 11.95
C GLN A 94 -13.69 -11.67 10.83
N THR A 95 -14.57 -10.74 11.16
CA THR A 95 -15.42 -10.09 10.16
C THR A 95 -14.62 -9.10 9.31
N ILE A 96 -14.69 -9.27 8.00
CA ILE A 96 -14.18 -8.31 7.02
C ILE A 96 -15.27 -7.30 6.71
N TYR A 97 -14.98 -6.04 6.97
CA TYR A 97 -15.87 -4.94 6.62
C TYR A 97 -15.52 -4.40 5.24
N THR A 98 -16.47 -4.45 4.31
CA THR A 98 -16.29 -3.96 2.93
C THR A 98 -17.55 -3.28 2.45
N THR A 99 -17.55 -2.84 1.21
CA THR A 99 -18.71 -2.25 0.53
C THR A 99 -19.07 -3.06 -0.70
N GLU A 100 -20.34 -3.02 -1.11
CA GLU A 100 -20.81 -3.78 -2.27
C GLU A 100 -20.06 -3.39 -3.55
N ASP A 101 -19.83 -2.08 -3.74
CA ASP A 101 -19.15 -1.53 -4.91
C ASP A 101 -17.73 -1.08 -4.55
N SER A 102 -16.77 -2.02 -4.55
CA SER A 102 -15.36 -1.66 -4.34
C SER A 102 -14.64 -1.35 -5.67
N ALA A 103 -13.85 -0.28 -5.67
CA ALA A 103 -13.00 0.08 -6.80
C ALA A 103 -11.94 -0.99 -7.06
N SER A 104 -11.54 -1.12 -8.34
CA SER A 104 -10.43 -2.00 -8.72
C SER A 104 -9.12 -1.25 -8.66
N ILE A 105 -8.16 -1.76 -7.90
CA ILE A 105 -6.85 -1.16 -7.67
C ILE A 105 -5.75 -2.10 -8.19
N SER A 106 -4.77 -1.53 -8.90
CA SER A 106 -3.60 -2.26 -9.42
C SER A 106 -2.46 -2.22 -8.40
N TYR A 107 -2.58 -3.01 -7.35
CA TYR A 107 -1.57 -3.12 -6.29
C TYR A 107 -0.24 -3.66 -6.82
N LEU A 108 0.86 -3.37 -6.11
CA LEU A 108 2.22 -3.80 -6.42
C LEU A 108 2.89 -4.48 -5.22
N ASP A 109 3.81 -5.38 -5.51
CA ASP A 109 4.73 -5.91 -4.50
C ASP A 109 5.84 -4.89 -4.20
N THR A 110 6.16 -4.67 -2.92
CA THR A 110 7.24 -3.75 -2.51
C THR A 110 8.60 -4.18 -3.02
N ARG A 111 8.83 -5.49 -3.25
CA ARG A 111 10.06 -6.02 -3.84
C ARG A 111 10.24 -5.57 -5.28
N ASP A 112 9.17 -5.53 -6.04
CA ASP A 112 9.22 -5.05 -7.44
C ASP A 112 9.43 -3.54 -7.51
N ILE A 113 8.80 -2.79 -6.59
CA ILE A 113 9.07 -1.36 -6.47
C ILE A 113 10.55 -1.10 -6.14
N ALA A 114 11.13 -1.88 -5.22
CA ALA A 114 12.56 -1.78 -4.92
C ALA A 114 13.45 -2.06 -6.14
N LYS A 115 13.13 -3.09 -6.95
CA LYS A 115 13.83 -3.39 -8.21
C LYS A 115 13.72 -2.23 -9.21
N ILE A 116 12.51 -1.65 -9.37
CA ILE A 116 12.28 -0.50 -10.25
C ILE A 116 13.13 0.69 -9.80
N CYS A 117 13.12 1.01 -8.49
CA CYS A 117 13.92 2.10 -7.93
C CYS A 117 15.41 1.89 -8.13
N THR A 118 15.90 0.68 -7.85
CA THR A 118 17.32 0.33 -8.02
C THR A 118 17.73 0.49 -9.48
N LYS A 119 16.93 -0.04 -10.40
CA LYS A 119 17.18 0.11 -11.83
C LYS A 119 17.20 1.57 -12.26
N PHE A 120 16.26 2.37 -11.75
CA PHE A 120 16.19 3.80 -12.03
C PHE A 120 17.43 4.55 -11.53
N LEU A 121 17.94 4.21 -10.34
CA LEU A 121 19.13 4.85 -9.76
C LEU A 121 20.43 4.47 -10.47
N ILE A 122 20.53 3.24 -11.00
CA ILE A 122 21.76 2.74 -11.67
C ILE A 122 21.83 3.25 -13.13
N THR A 123 20.68 3.52 -13.74
CA THR A 123 20.64 3.92 -15.17
C THR A 123 20.78 5.44 -15.27
N ASP A 124 22.02 5.91 -15.37
CA ASP A 124 22.41 7.35 -15.38
C ASP A 124 21.68 8.25 -16.40
N ASN A 125 21.06 7.69 -17.43
CA ASN A 125 20.44 8.44 -18.52
C ASN A 125 18.91 8.58 -18.41
N ILE A 126 18.23 7.83 -17.54
CA ILE A 126 16.76 7.91 -17.48
C ILE A 126 16.32 9.29 -16.95
N SER A 127 16.98 9.81 -15.91
CA SER A 127 16.63 11.11 -15.33
C SER A 127 16.99 12.31 -16.22
N LYS A 128 17.91 12.14 -17.17
CA LYS A 128 18.35 13.20 -18.09
C LYS A 128 17.56 13.27 -19.39
N THR A 129 16.95 12.14 -19.77
CA THR A 129 16.23 12.02 -21.07
C THR A 129 14.74 12.28 -20.94
N ILE A 130 14.21 12.34 -19.71
CA ILE A 130 12.77 12.45 -19.46
C ILE A 130 12.49 13.76 -18.75
N ASP A 131 11.76 14.66 -19.42
CA ASP A 131 11.24 15.92 -18.85
C ASP A 131 10.23 15.70 -17.70
N LYS A 132 9.91 14.45 -17.38
CA LYS A 132 8.88 14.06 -16.42
C LYS A 132 9.51 13.46 -15.15
N ASN A 133 9.33 14.12 -14.04
CA ASN A 133 9.84 13.69 -12.74
C ASN A 133 8.84 12.84 -11.93
N THR A 134 7.63 12.60 -12.45
CA THR A 134 6.57 11.89 -11.75
C THR A 134 6.08 10.71 -12.59
N PHE A 135 6.12 9.51 -12.01
CA PHE A 135 5.71 8.27 -12.65
C PHE A 135 4.64 7.57 -11.81
N GLN A 136 3.55 7.17 -12.46
CA GLN A 136 2.52 6.35 -11.85
C GLN A 136 2.86 4.88 -12.09
N LEU A 137 3.10 4.13 -11.02
CA LEU A 137 3.40 2.70 -11.09
C LEU A 137 2.13 1.89 -10.81
N TYR A 138 1.86 0.91 -11.65
CA TYR A 138 0.70 0.02 -11.51
C TYR A 138 1.13 -1.44 -11.56
N GLY A 139 0.45 -2.27 -10.78
CA GLY A 139 0.64 -3.72 -10.80
C GLY A 139 0.12 -4.37 -12.09
N PRO A 140 0.42 -5.65 -12.27
CA PRO A 140 0.08 -6.38 -13.49
C PRO A 140 -1.43 -6.52 -13.69
N LYS A 141 -2.21 -6.59 -12.62
CA LYS A 141 -3.65 -6.82 -12.65
C LYS A 141 -4.36 -5.96 -11.62
N SER A 142 -5.59 -5.55 -11.93
CA SER A 142 -6.45 -4.79 -11.01
C SER A 142 -7.36 -5.73 -10.21
N TRP A 143 -7.47 -5.42 -8.91
CA TRP A 143 -8.18 -6.21 -7.91
C TRP A 143 -9.18 -5.37 -7.15
N ASN A 144 -10.40 -5.84 -7.01
CA ASN A 144 -11.37 -5.30 -6.06
C ASN A 144 -11.46 -6.19 -4.81
N SER A 145 -12.10 -5.69 -3.76
CA SER A 145 -12.20 -6.39 -2.47
C SER A 145 -12.77 -7.81 -2.62
N GLN A 146 -13.82 -7.98 -3.41
CA GLN A 146 -14.47 -9.29 -3.59
C GLN A 146 -13.51 -10.33 -4.21
N LYS A 147 -12.78 -9.95 -5.26
CA LYS A 147 -11.81 -10.84 -5.91
C LYS A 147 -10.65 -11.21 -4.98
N ILE A 148 -10.21 -10.27 -4.11
CA ILE A 148 -9.16 -10.54 -3.13
C ILE A 148 -9.66 -11.51 -2.07
N ILE A 149 -10.89 -11.29 -1.56
CA ILE A 149 -11.53 -12.18 -0.58
C ILE A 149 -11.65 -13.59 -1.15
N THR A 150 -12.23 -13.75 -2.34
CA THR A 150 -12.37 -15.06 -3.00
C THR A 150 -11.00 -15.76 -3.16
N LEU A 151 -9.98 -15.03 -3.59
CA LEU A 151 -8.63 -15.60 -3.70
C LEU A 151 -8.07 -16.05 -2.34
N CYS A 152 -8.29 -15.26 -1.27
CA CYS A 152 -7.86 -15.65 0.07
C CYS A 152 -8.64 -16.88 0.59
N GLU A 153 -9.94 -16.98 0.31
CA GLU A 153 -10.75 -18.17 0.65
C GLU A 153 -10.24 -19.41 -0.06
N GLU A 154 -9.98 -19.33 -1.36
CA GLU A 154 -9.42 -20.42 -2.16
C GLU A 154 -8.07 -20.92 -1.64
N LEU A 155 -7.17 -19.98 -1.28
CA LEU A 155 -5.82 -20.31 -0.82
C LEU A 155 -5.76 -20.78 0.64
N SER A 156 -6.66 -20.30 1.49
CA SER A 156 -6.71 -20.66 2.92
C SER A 156 -7.58 -21.90 3.21
N GLY A 157 -8.53 -22.19 2.32
CA GLY A 157 -9.59 -23.17 2.57
C GLY A 157 -10.60 -22.74 3.64
N GLN A 158 -10.62 -21.45 4.00
CA GLN A 158 -11.51 -20.87 5.02
C GLN A 158 -12.50 -19.92 4.36
N SER A 159 -13.75 -19.91 4.81
CA SER A 159 -14.75 -18.95 4.33
C SER A 159 -14.66 -17.63 5.06
N ALA A 160 -14.75 -16.53 4.33
CA ALA A 160 -14.73 -15.19 4.89
C ALA A 160 -16.06 -14.84 5.55
N GLN A 161 -15.99 -14.20 6.71
CA GLN A 161 -17.14 -13.53 7.31
C GLN A 161 -17.20 -12.10 6.81
N ILE A 162 -18.14 -11.78 5.91
CA ILE A 162 -18.23 -10.46 5.28
C ILE A 162 -19.39 -9.68 5.86
N SER A 163 -19.14 -8.41 6.22
CA SER A 163 -20.17 -7.45 6.58
C SER A 163 -20.09 -6.24 5.66
N PHE A 164 -21.20 -5.93 4.99
CA PHE A 164 -21.27 -4.77 4.11
C PHE A 164 -21.64 -3.52 4.91
N ILE A 165 -20.81 -2.48 4.80
CA ILE A 165 -21.10 -1.18 5.42
C ILE A 165 -21.77 -0.28 4.39
N PRO A 166 -23.01 0.17 4.66
CA PRO A 166 -23.68 1.15 3.81
C PRO A 166 -22.88 2.46 3.74
N LEU A 167 -22.79 3.06 2.56
CA LEU A 167 -22.06 4.30 2.31
C LEU A 167 -22.50 5.46 3.22
N GLY A 168 -23.79 5.54 3.53
CA GLY A 168 -24.34 6.56 4.44
C GLY A 168 -23.75 6.48 5.84
N ILE A 169 -23.54 5.26 6.36
CA ILE A 169 -22.96 5.02 7.68
C ILE A 169 -21.46 5.42 7.69
N LEU A 170 -20.72 5.10 6.63
CA LEU A 170 -19.31 5.49 6.51
C LEU A 170 -19.14 7.01 6.53
N ASN A 171 -19.99 7.74 5.80
CA ASN A 171 -19.96 9.20 5.80
C ASN A 171 -20.35 9.80 7.17
N PHE A 172 -21.30 9.20 7.86
CA PHE A 172 -21.71 9.62 9.21
C PHE A 172 -20.56 9.41 10.22
N ILE A 173 -19.94 8.23 10.23
CA ILE A 173 -18.79 7.90 11.10
C ILE A 173 -17.62 8.86 10.81
N LYS A 174 -17.31 9.11 9.53
CA LYS A 174 -16.26 10.04 9.11
C LYS A 174 -16.51 11.46 9.66
N ASN A 175 -17.73 11.95 9.56
CA ASN A 175 -18.09 13.28 10.08
C ASN A 175 -18.01 13.34 11.61
N LEU A 176 -18.48 12.30 12.32
CA LEU A 176 -18.42 12.21 13.77
C LEU A 176 -16.96 12.15 14.27
N MET A 177 -16.11 11.39 13.59
CA MET A 177 -14.68 11.26 13.97
C MET A 177 -13.85 12.51 13.68
N SER A 178 -14.29 13.37 12.74
CA SER A 178 -13.64 14.67 12.50
C SER A 178 -13.74 15.62 13.70
N LEU A 179 -14.69 15.37 14.61
CA LEU A 179 -14.91 16.16 15.83
C LEU A 179 -14.06 15.70 17.02
N SER A 180 -13.47 14.50 16.96
CA SER A 180 -12.65 13.99 18.06
C SER A 180 -11.20 13.81 17.63
N LYS A 181 -10.26 14.14 18.53
CA LYS A 181 -8.81 13.93 18.33
C LYS A 181 -8.41 12.43 18.44
N TRP A 182 -9.38 11.53 18.39
CA TRP A 182 -9.19 10.12 18.62
C TRP A 182 -8.62 9.42 17.38
N SER A 183 -7.51 8.76 17.58
CA SER A 183 -6.72 7.87 16.73
C SER A 183 -6.80 8.10 15.20
N TRP A 184 -5.73 8.69 14.68
CA TRP A 184 -5.46 8.90 13.26
C TRP A 184 -5.56 7.62 12.42
N ASP A 185 -5.25 6.45 12.98
CA ASP A 185 -5.32 5.16 12.29
C ASP A 185 -6.73 4.78 11.81
N ILE A 186 -7.74 5.07 12.63
CA ILE A 186 -9.13 4.76 12.27
C ILE A 186 -9.64 5.77 11.23
N GLN A 187 -9.30 7.05 11.38
CA GLN A 187 -9.66 8.08 10.40
C GLN A 187 -9.01 7.81 9.04
N ASP A 188 -7.74 7.41 9.02
CA ASP A 188 -7.04 7.10 7.78
C ASP A 188 -7.60 5.84 7.11
N ARG A 189 -7.92 4.78 7.86
CA ARG A 189 -8.54 3.57 7.32
C ARG A 189 -9.93 3.85 6.75
N LEU A 190 -10.74 4.63 7.44
CA LEU A 190 -12.07 5.04 6.96
C LEU A 190 -11.97 6.01 5.76
N ALA A 191 -10.99 6.90 5.75
CA ALA A 191 -10.75 7.79 4.63
C ALA A 191 -10.24 7.04 3.39
N PHE A 192 -9.41 6.00 3.55
CA PHE A 192 -9.03 5.11 2.46
C PHE A 192 -10.21 4.31 1.90
N SER A 193 -11.22 3.98 2.71
CA SER A 193 -12.43 3.34 2.20
C SER A 193 -13.14 4.19 1.14
N GLU A 194 -13.06 5.52 1.21
CA GLU A 194 -13.62 6.42 0.19
C GLU A 194 -12.97 6.24 -1.18
N ILE A 195 -11.68 5.91 -1.22
CA ILE A 195 -10.96 5.60 -2.48
C ILE A 195 -11.48 4.29 -3.07
N LEU A 196 -11.76 3.32 -2.20
CA LEU A 196 -12.26 2.01 -2.60
C LEU A 196 -13.71 2.04 -3.11
N LEU A 197 -14.44 3.14 -2.81
CA LEU A 197 -15.89 3.27 -3.10
C LEU A 197 -16.20 3.98 -4.42
N LYS A 198 -15.28 4.75 -4.99
CA LYS A 198 -15.54 5.46 -6.25
C LYS A 198 -15.38 4.52 -7.43
N ASN A 199 -16.51 4.16 -8.00
CA ASN A 199 -16.64 3.33 -9.20
C ASN A 199 -15.91 3.98 -10.40
N GLN A 200 -14.72 3.44 -10.78
CA GLN A 200 -13.79 4.06 -11.70
C GLN A 200 -13.71 3.36 -13.06
N LYS A 201 -14.86 2.99 -13.65
CA LYS A 201 -14.85 2.33 -14.99
C LYS A 201 -14.17 3.15 -16.10
N ILE A 202 -14.18 4.48 -15.99
CA ILE A 202 -13.54 5.38 -16.99
C ILE A 202 -12.03 5.45 -16.81
N GLU A 203 -11.54 5.24 -15.60
CA GLU A 203 -10.11 5.40 -15.25
C GLU A 203 -9.25 4.17 -15.60
N LEU A 204 -9.83 2.98 -15.74
CA LEU A 204 -9.07 1.77 -16.10
C LEU A 204 -8.37 1.90 -17.46
N ARG A 205 -9.04 2.44 -18.48
CA ARG A 205 -8.41 2.66 -19.81
C ARG A 205 -7.30 3.70 -19.77
N TYR A 206 -7.51 4.76 -18.99
CA TYR A 206 -6.51 5.81 -18.79
C TYR A 206 -5.31 5.28 -18.00
N ALA A 207 -5.56 4.52 -16.94
CA ALA A 207 -4.54 3.85 -16.15
C ALA A 207 -3.70 2.87 -16.97
N GLU A 208 -4.32 2.08 -17.86
CA GLU A 208 -3.60 1.18 -18.77
C GLU A 208 -2.70 1.93 -19.77
N LYS A 209 -3.18 3.05 -20.30
CA LYS A 209 -2.36 3.88 -21.19
C LYS A 209 -1.13 4.43 -20.47
N ILE A 210 -1.32 5.01 -19.28
CA ILE A 210 -0.21 5.53 -18.47
C ILE A 210 0.73 4.40 -18.06
N LYS A 211 0.20 3.26 -17.64
CA LYS A 211 0.97 2.07 -17.28
C LYS A 211 1.89 1.64 -18.43
N ASN A 212 1.36 1.54 -19.65
CA ASN A 212 2.13 1.15 -20.83
C ASN A 212 3.22 2.18 -21.16
N GLU A 213 2.91 3.47 -21.06
CA GLU A 213 3.87 4.56 -21.26
C GLU A 213 5.00 4.49 -20.22
N VAL A 214 4.67 4.33 -18.94
CA VAL A 214 5.65 4.25 -17.85
C VAL A 214 6.48 2.97 -17.96
N ASN A 215 5.84 1.83 -18.25
CA ASN A 215 6.54 0.56 -18.41
C ASN A 215 7.54 0.59 -19.56
N SER A 216 7.17 1.19 -20.71
CA SER A 216 8.10 1.36 -21.83
C SER A 216 9.25 2.29 -21.48
N THR A 217 8.96 3.40 -20.81
CA THR A 217 9.95 4.40 -20.38
C THR A 217 10.95 3.84 -19.38
N LEU A 218 10.47 3.13 -18.37
CA LEU A 218 11.30 2.52 -17.31
C LEU A 218 11.78 1.12 -17.70
N LYS A 219 11.45 0.63 -18.89
CA LYS A 219 11.76 -0.73 -19.38
C LYS A 219 11.32 -1.80 -18.36
N ILE A 220 10.12 -1.67 -17.84
CA ILE A 220 9.51 -2.64 -16.92
C ILE A 220 8.83 -3.73 -17.77
N ASN A 221 9.22 -5.00 -17.54
CA ASN A 221 8.51 -6.13 -18.12
C ASN A 221 7.47 -6.64 -17.11
N GLU A 222 6.19 -6.47 -17.41
CA GLU A 222 5.09 -6.90 -16.54
C GLU A 222 5.12 -8.38 -16.20
N LYS A 223 5.61 -9.22 -17.11
CA LYS A 223 5.74 -10.68 -16.87
C LYS A 223 6.72 -11.01 -15.75
N ASN A 224 7.62 -10.08 -15.42
CA ASN A 224 8.60 -10.24 -14.35
C ASN A 224 8.13 -9.66 -13.02
N LEU A 225 6.94 -9.02 -12.99
CA LEU A 225 6.34 -8.52 -11.76
C LEU A 225 5.65 -9.67 -11.01
N ILE A 226 5.73 -9.63 -9.70
CA ILE A 226 5.06 -10.60 -8.83
C ILE A 226 3.54 -10.38 -8.94
N SER A 227 2.79 -11.45 -9.22
CA SER A 227 1.33 -11.39 -9.21
C SER A 227 0.79 -11.47 -7.78
N LEU A 228 -0.43 -10.97 -7.54
CA LEU A 228 -1.06 -11.09 -6.22
C LEU A 228 -1.33 -12.54 -5.86
N GLU A 229 -1.69 -13.34 -6.86
CA GLU A 229 -1.92 -14.78 -6.69
C GLU A 229 -0.67 -15.46 -6.11
N ASN A 230 0.49 -15.28 -6.73
CA ASN A 230 1.75 -15.84 -6.25
C ASN A 230 2.14 -15.29 -4.88
N TYR A 231 1.95 -13.98 -4.66
CA TYR A 231 2.27 -13.35 -3.39
C TYR A 231 1.45 -13.91 -2.22
N LEU A 232 0.14 -14.07 -2.41
CA LEU A 232 -0.74 -14.64 -1.39
C LEU A 232 -0.52 -16.14 -1.22
N GLN A 233 -0.27 -16.88 -2.29
CA GLN A 233 0.09 -18.30 -2.21
C GLN A 233 1.34 -18.50 -1.35
N ASP A 234 2.43 -17.78 -1.65
CA ASP A 234 3.66 -17.80 -0.84
C ASP A 234 3.39 -17.47 0.63
N TYR A 235 2.52 -16.50 0.89
CA TYR A 235 2.16 -16.10 2.24
C TYR A 235 1.44 -17.22 2.99
N PHE A 236 0.39 -17.81 2.41
CA PHE A 236 -0.38 -18.87 3.04
C PHE A 236 0.46 -20.15 3.23
N GLU A 237 1.26 -20.54 2.25
CA GLU A 237 2.17 -21.68 2.36
C GLU A 237 3.19 -21.51 3.49
N ASN A 238 3.79 -20.33 3.60
CA ASN A 238 4.72 -20.00 4.68
C ASN A 238 4.05 -19.99 6.05
N MET A 239 2.80 -19.49 6.13
CA MET A 239 2.02 -19.51 7.37
C MET A 239 1.68 -20.94 7.81
N LEU A 240 1.19 -21.76 6.89
CA LEU A 240 0.86 -23.17 7.16
C LEU A 240 2.10 -23.98 7.57
N ARG A 241 3.26 -23.70 6.97
CA ARG A 241 4.52 -24.34 7.36
C ARG A 241 4.89 -23.96 8.80
N LYS A 242 4.85 -22.68 9.16
CA LYS A 242 5.12 -22.20 10.52
C LYS A 242 4.17 -22.82 11.57
N LEU A 243 2.89 -22.94 11.25
CA LEU A 243 1.92 -23.56 12.14
C LEU A 243 2.20 -25.06 12.35
N ARG A 244 2.61 -25.77 11.30
CA ARG A 244 3.04 -27.18 11.42
C ARG A 244 4.29 -27.33 12.29
N ASP A 245 5.27 -26.47 12.10
CA ASP A 245 6.51 -26.47 12.89
C ASP A 245 6.23 -26.21 14.38
N LEU A 246 5.39 -25.21 14.68
CA LEU A 246 4.98 -24.91 16.05
C LEU A 246 4.20 -26.07 16.71
N ASN A 247 3.28 -26.71 15.99
CA ASN A 247 2.55 -27.86 16.48
C ASN A 247 3.49 -29.08 16.70
N TYR A 248 4.47 -29.26 15.85
CA TYR A 248 5.48 -30.30 16.01
C TYR A 248 6.30 -30.07 17.29
N ASP A 249 6.79 -28.86 17.52
CA ASP A 249 7.56 -28.47 18.70
C ASP A 249 6.74 -28.64 20.00
N GLN A 250 5.46 -28.23 19.99
CA GLN A 250 4.56 -28.42 21.14
C GLN A 250 4.33 -29.90 21.44
N ASN A 251 4.12 -30.72 20.40
CA ASN A 251 3.97 -32.16 20.57
C ASN A 251 5.26 -32.84 21.06
N GLN A 252 6.42 -32.37 20.68
CA GLN A 252 7.70 -32.85 21.19
C GLN A 252 7.91 -32.43 22.66
N ALA A 253 7.54 -31.18 23.01
CA ALA A 253 7.65 -30.67 24.36
C ALA A 253 6.71 -31.42 25.33
N SER A 254 5.47 -31.76 24.92
CA SER A 254 4.55 -32.56 25.72
C SER A 254 5.06 -33.99 25.93
N LYS A 255 5.54 -34.66 24.88
CA LYS A 255 6.15 -35.99 24.99
C LYS A 255 7.37 -36.06 25.91
N ARG A 256 8.19 -34.99 25.94
CA ARG A 256 9.31 -34.90 26.88
C ARG A 256 8.87 -34.73 28.34
N LYS A 257 7.74 -34.04 28.60
CA LYS A 257 7.17 -33.93 29.93
C LYS A 257 6.61 -35.26 30.43
N ASP A 258 6.02 -36.08 29.55
CA ASP A 258 5.48 -37.39 29.88
C ASP A 258 6.57 -38.46 30.13
N LEU A 259 7.82 -38.20 29.74
CA LEU A 259 8.97 -39.09 29.95
C LEU A 259 9.78 -38.76 31.21
N THR A 260 9.36 -37.75 31.98
CA THR A 260 10.04 -37.29 33.21
C THR A 260 9.28 -37.68 34.49
N PHE A 261 8.56 -38.82 34.51
CA PHE A 261 8.03 -39.46 35.71
C PHE A 261 8.61 -40.85 35.89
#